data_372b38aec1e13701b6e0fd45998a5178
#
_entry.id   372b38aec1e13701b6e0fd45998a5178
#
_cell.length_a   1.000
_cell.length_b   1.000
_cell.length_c   1.000
_cell.angle_alpha   90.00
_cell.angle_beta   90.00
_cell.angle_gamma   90.00
#
_symmetry.space_group_name_H-M   'P 1'
#
loop_
_entity.id
_entity.type
_entity.pdbx_description
1 polymer ?
#
loop_
_entity_poly.entity_id
_entity_poly.type
_entity_poly.pdbx_seq_one_letter_code
_entity_poly.pdbx_strand_id
1 'polypeptide(L)'
;IFLSVAVAFFFGSVVQWITRVLFSFNYKKTLPYLAGLFGGVAITSIVYFMLIKGLQESSFIYKDWIRQHTTELIWWTLGISIIVMQGLHWLKVNIFKVIVLAGTLALSLAFAGNDLVNFIGVPLSGLSAYKDYMANGNGAYDTYLMGANNGPAETPIYFLICSGMIMVFALFFSKSAQNVIKT
;
A
#
# COMPACT_ATOMS: atom_id res chain seq x y z
N ILE A 1 -17.85 -2.91 6.88
CA ILE A 1 -17.40 -1.54 6.59
C ILE A 1 -17.52 -0.68 7.84
N PHE A 2 -18.71 -0.48 8.46
CA PHE A 2 -18.85 0.39 9.65
C PHE A 2 -18.00 -0.07 10.84
N LEU A 3 -17.92 -1.36 11.10
CA LEU A 3 -17.09 -1.91 12.17
C LEU A 3 -15.61 -1.63 11.95
N SER A 4 -15.11 -1.77 10.72
CA SER A 4 -13.70 -1.50 10.40
C SER A 4 -13.33 -0.03 10.59
N VAL A 5 -14.22 0.89 10.24
CA VAL A 5 -14.04 2.33 10.49
C VAL A 5 -13.99 2.63 12.00
N ALA A 6 -14.91 2.06 12.78
CA ALA A 6 -14.94 2.25 14.22
C ALA A 6 -13.67 1.71 14.90
N VAL A 7 -13.22 0.52 14.51
CA VAL A 7 -11.98 -0.10 15.01
C VAL A 7 -10.75 0.76 14.63
N ALA A 8 -10.66 1.20 13.38
CA ALA A 8 -9.56 2.05 12.92
C ALA A 8 -9.52 3.39 13.66
N PHE A 9 -10.68 4.01 13.89
CA PHE A 9 -10.79 5.26 14.64
C PHE A 9 -10.34 5.07 16.10
N PHE A 10 -10.80 4.01 16.77
CA PHE A 10 -10.42 3.71 18.14
C PHE A 10 -8.92 3.52 18.29
N PHE A 11 -8.32 2.62 17.52
CA PHE A 11 -6.88 2.38 17.59
C PHE A 11 -6.06 3.58 17.15
N GLY A 12 -6.49 4.30 16.11
CA GLY A 12 -5.85 5.54 15.67
C GLY A 12 -5.85 6.61 16.77
N SER A 13 -6.95 6.75 17.50
CA SER A 13 -7.05 7.67 18.63
C SER A 13 -6.13 7.29 19.77
N VAL A 14 -6.02 5.99 20.08
CA VAL A 14 -5.10 5.49 21.11
C VAL A 14 -3.64 5.76 20.74
N VAL A 15 -3.26 5.46 19.51
CA VAL A 15 -1.89 5.72 19.01
C VAL A 15 -1.59 7.22 19.02
N GLN A 16 -2.54 8.05 18.58
CA GLN A 16 -2.41 9.50 18.62
C GLN A 16 -2.25 10.03 20.06
N TRP A 17 -3.01 9.48 20.99
CA TRP A 17 -2.88 9.86 22.41
C TRP A 17 -1.50 9.48 22.97
N ILE A 18 -1.04 8.26 22.73
CA ILE A 18 0.31 7.80 23.14
C ILE A 18 1.38 8.71 22.54
N THR A 19 1.29 9.02 21.27
CA THR A 19 2.25 9.89 20.58
C THR A 19 2.26 11.29 21.18
N ARG A 20 1.09 11.84 21.52
CA ARG A 20 1.00 13.13 22.20
C ARG A 20 1.63 13.09 23.60
N VAL A 21 1.37 12.06 24.39
CA VAL A 21 1.97 11.91 25.72
C VAL A 21 3.49 11.84 25.63
N LEU A 22 4.04 11.08 24.69
CA LEU A 22 5.48 10.92 24.50
C LEU A 22 6.19 12.20 24.03
N PHE A 23 5.54 12.98 23.17
CA PHE A 23 6.20 14.11 22.47
C PHE A 23 5.65 15.49 22.81
N SER A 24 4.60 15.61 23.66
CA SER A 24 3.94 16.90 23.91
C SER A 24 4.68 17.82 24.90
N PHE A 25 5.32 17.26 25.93
CA PHE A 25 5.84 18.09 27.05
C PHE A 25 7.31 18.48 26.90
N ASN A 26 8.16 17.70 26.27
CA ASN A 26 9.58 18.04 26.12
C ASN A 26 10.23 17.24 24.96
N TYR A 27 9.60 17.30 23.78
CA TYR A 27 10.01 16.48 22.64
C TYR A 27 11.51 16.61 22.29
N LYS A 28 12.11 17.80 22.49
CA LYS A 28 13.54 18.03 22.26
C LYS A 28 14.47 17.24 23.18
N LYS A 29 14.03 16.97 24.41
CA LYS A 29 14.80 16.13 25.35
C LYS A 29 14.53 14.64 25.15
N THR A 30 13.32 14.29 24.77
CA THR A 30 12.87 12.89 24.62
C THR A 30 13.24 12.32 23.24
N LEU A 31 13.25 13.16 22.22
CA LEU A 31 13.54 12.77 20.84
C LEU A 31 14.89 12.06 20.65
N PRO A 32 16.03 12.49 21.26
CA PRO A 32 17.29 11.80 21.07
C PRO A 32 17.29 10.33 21.48
N TYR A 33 16.48 9.98 22.47
CA TYR A 33 16.38 8.62 23.01
C TYR A 33 15.27 7.79 22.34
N LEU A 34 14.17 8.42 21.99
CA LEU A 34 12.99 7.74 21.43
C LEU A 34 12.87 7.81 19.91
N ALA A 35 13.67 8.66 19.25
CA ALA A 35 13.59 8.83 17.80
C ALA A 35 13.82 7.52 17.05
N GLY A 36 14.86 6.78 17.42
CA GLY A 36 15.16 5.48 16.82
C GLY A 36 14.06 4.46 17.08
N LEU A 37 13.62 4.33 18.34
CA LEU A 37 12.60 3.37 18.73
C LEU A 37 11.24 3.69 18.08
N PHE A 38 10.77 4.92 18.22
CA PHE A 38 9.49 5.35 17.63
C PHE A 38 9.50 5.27 16.11
N GLY A 39 10.57 5.80 15.48
CA GLY A 39 10.75 5.74 14.05
C GLY A 39 10.89 4.31 13.55
N GLY A 40 11.63 3.47 14.27
CA GLY A 40 11.81 2.07 13.96
C GLY A 40 10.49 1.29 13.97
N VAL A 41 9.70 1.44 15.02
CA VAL A 41 8.36 0.81 15.13
C VAL A 41 7.43 1.31 14.03
N ALA A 42 7.40 2.63 13.75
CA ALA A 42 6.56 3.20 12.72
C ALA A 42 6.94 2.67 11.33
N ILE A 43 8.23 2.68 10.96
CA ILE A 43 8.69 2.17 9.67
C ILE A 43 8.47 0.66 9.55
N THR A 44 8.72 -0.11 10.62
CA THR A 44 8.45 -1.56 10.60
C THR A 44 6.97 -1.86 10.37
N SER A 45 6.07 -1.10 10.99
CA SER A 45 4.62 -1.25 10.78
C SER A 45 4.23 -0.94 9.34
N ILE A 46 4.84 0.10 8.75
CA ILE A 46 4.64 0.47 7.34
C ILE A 46 5.14 -0.63 6.41
N VAL A 47 6.36 -1.12 6.63
CA VAL A 47 6.96 -2.20 5.82
C VAL A 47 6.16 -3.49 5.94
N TYR A 48 5.73 -3.85 7.16
CA TYR A 48 4.86 -5.00 7.39
C TYR A 48 3.54 -4.88 6.59
N PHE A 49 2.90 -3.72 6.65
CA PHE A 49 1.69 -3.46 5.89
C PHE A 49 1.92 -3.59 4.38
N MET A 50 3.00 -3.02 3.85
CA MET A 50 3.34 -3.11 2.43
C MET A 50 3.65 -4.55 2.00
N LEU A 51 4.45 -5.29 2.78
CA LEU A 51 4.82 -6.67 2.47
C LEU A 51 3.62 -7.62 2.57
N ILE A 52 2.85 -7.53 3.64
CA ILE A 52 1.72 -8.45 3.86
C ILE A 52 0.55 -8.11 2.94
N LYS A 53 0.16 -6.84 2.82
CA LYS A 53 -0.97 -6.45 1.97
C LYS A 53 -0.60 -6.31 0.50
N GLY A 54 0.54 -5.71 0.20
CA GLY A 54 0.97 -5.51 -1.19
C GLY A 54 1.37 -6.79 -1.91
N LEU A 55 1.91 -7.79 -1.21
CA LEU A 55 2.36 -9.05 -1.81
C LEU A 55 1.33 -10.17 -1.77
N GLN A 56 0.30 -10.09 -0.91
CA GLN A 56 -0.72 -11.14 -0.81
C GLN A 56 -1.46 -11.39 -2.14
N GLU A 57 -1.67 -10.36 -2.92
CA GLU A 57 -2.41 -10.39 -4.18
C GLU A 57 -1.52 -10.43 -5.42
N SER A 58 -0.19 -10.36 -5.24
CA SER A 58 0.75 -10.40 -6.35
C SER A 58 1.20 -11.81 -6.69
N SER A 59 1.48 -12.07 -7.98
CA SER A 59 2.09 -13.32 -8.47
C SER A 59 3.59 -13.40 -8.15
N PHE A 60 4.02 -12.85 -7.02
CA PHE A 60 5.42 -12.77 -6.66
C PHE A 60 5.97 -14.15 -6.25
N ILE A 61 7.07 -14.56 -6.86
CA ILE A 61 7.65 -15.92 -6.72
C ILE A 61 8.02 -16.24 -5.25
N TYR A 62 8.39 -15.24 -4.45
CA TYR A 62 8.82 -15.42 -3.05
C TYR A 62 7.70 -15.22 -2.02
N LYS A 63 6.44 -15.17 -2.43
CA LYS A 63 5.28 -14.95 -1.55
C LYS A 63 5.20 -15.94 -0.40
N ASP A 64 5.35 -17.23 -0.69
CA ASP A 64 5.24 -18.30 0.31
C ASP A 64 6.41 -18.26 1.29
N TRP A 65 7.62 -17.95 0.80
CA TRP A 65 8.79 -17.78 1.64
C TRP A 65 8.63 -16.60 2.61
N ILE A 66 8.16 -15.45 2.13
CA ILE A 66 7.88 -14.27 2.97
C ILE A 66 6.84 -14.60 4.02
N ARG A 67 5.80 -15.34 3.65
CA ARG A 67 4.73 -15.72 4.56
C ARG A 67 5.22 -16.65 5.68
N GLN A 68 6.11 -17.58 5.36
CA GLN A 68 6.71 -18.49 6.33
C GLN A 68 7.67 -17.77 7.29
N HIS A 69 8.43 -16.80 6.80
CA HIS A 69 9.45 -16.08 7.57
C HIS A 69 9.00 -14.69 8.04
N THR A 70 7.68 -14.41 8.04
CA THR A 70 7.14 -13.10 8.40
C THR A 70 7.63 -12.61 9.78
N THR A 71 7.67 -13.48 10.77
CA THR A 71 8.11 -13.11 12.14
C THR A 71 9.58 -12.71 12.17
N GLU A 72 10.43 -13.45 11.48
CA GLU A 72 11.87 -13.14 11.38
C GLU A 72 12.09 -11.84 10.63
N LEU A 73 11.37 -11.63 9.52
CA LEU A 73 11.42 -10.40 8.76
C LEU A 73 10.99 -9.18 9.58
N ILE A 74 9.99 -9.30 10.44
CA ILE A 74 9.57 -8.22 11.33
C ILE A 74 10.69 -7.85 12.30
N TRP A 75 11.34 -8.83 12.92
CA TRP A 75 12.43 -8.55 13.85
C TRP A 75 13.65 -7.94 13.17
N TRP A 76 14.02 -8.44 11.98
CA TRP A 76 15.11 -7.87 11.18
C TRP A 76 14.79 -6.44 10.73
N THR A 77 13.59 -6.21 10.21
CA THR A 77 13.18 -4.86 9.79
C THR A 77 13.11 -3.91 10.98
N LEU A 78 12.68 -4.36 12.14
CA LEU A 78 12.65 -3.54 13.37
C LEU A 78 14.08 -3.12 13.76
N GLY A 79 15.00 -4.07 13.83
CA GLY A 79 16.39 -3.79 14.18
C GLY A 79 17.06 -2.81 13.21
N ILE A 80 16.94 -3.07 11.92
CA ILE A 80 17.50 -2.20 10.87
C ILE A 80 16.84 -0.81 10.91
N SER A 81 15.52 -0.75 11.04
CA SER A 81 14.79 0.51 11.06
C SER A 81 15.16 1.37 12.28
N ILE A 82 15.36 0.77 13.44
CA ILE A 82 15.82 1.50 14.63
C ILE A 82 17.19 2.11 14.40
N ILE A 83 18.13 1.35 13.84
CA ILE A 83 19.50 1.81 13.56
C ILE A 83 19.48 2.94 12.53
N VAL A 84 18.73 2.76 11.44
CA VAL A 84 18.62 3.76 10.36
C VAL A 84 17.98 5.05 10.88
N MET A 85 16.87 4.95 11.63
CA MET A 85 16.19 6.13 12.15
C MET A 85 17.02 6.87 13.19
N GLN A 86 17.76 6.14 14.01
CA GLN A 86 18.70 6.76 14.95
C GLN A 86 19.87 7.46 14.22
N GLY A 87 20.40 6.85 13.16
CA GLY A 87 21.42 7.46 12.30
C GLY A 87 20.92 8.72 11.60
N LEU A 88 19.68 8.71 11.07
CA LEU A 88 19.05 9.90 10.48
C LEU A 88 18.85 11.01 11.51
N HIS A 89 18.53 10.66 12.75
CA HIS A 89 18.45 11.64 13.83
C HIS A 89 19.80 12.32 14.11
N TRP A 90 20.88 11.56 14.12
CA TRP A 90 22.25 12.13 14.27
C TRP A 90 22.65 13.04 13.11
N LEU A 91 22.18 12.73 11.91
CA LEU A 91 22.33 13.59 10.73
C LEU A 91 21.40 14.83 10.76
N LYS A 92 20.71 15.06 11.88
CA LYS A 92 19.74 16.18 12.08
C LYS A 92 18.55 16.16 11.10
N VAL A 93 18.24 15.02 10.50
CA VAL A 93 17.03 14.85 9.68
C VAL A 93 15.81 14.78 10.57
N ASN A 94 14.73 15.42 10.14
CA ASN A 94 13.47 15.38 10.87
C ASN A 94 12.79 14.00 10.73
N ILE A 95 12.85 13.20 11.79
CA ILE A 95 12.33 11.83 11.83
C ILE A 95 10.84 11.78 11.53
N PHE A 96 10.06 12.72 12.06
CA PHE A 96 8.62 12.78 11.79
C PHE A 96 8.32 13.00 10.32
N LYS A 97 9.11 13.84 9.63
CA LYS A 97 8.96 14.05 8.19
C LYS A 97 9.22 12.77 7.40
N VAL A 98 10.25 12.01 7.80
CA VAL A 98 10.57 10.72 7.16
C VAL A 98 9.43 9.72 7.34
N ILE A 99 8.89 9.59 8.56
CA ILE A 99 7.76 8.69 8.88
C ILE A 99 6.52 9.08 8.06
N VAL A 100 6.19 10.36 8.00
CA VAL A 100 5.03 10.86 7.24
C VAL A 100 5.21 10.57 5.75
N LEU A 101 6.38 10.83 5.19
CA LEU A 101 6.65 10.55 3.78
C LEU A 101 6.58 9.04 3.47
N ALA A 102 7.15 8.21 4.33
CA ALA A 102 7.08 6.76 4.18
C ALA A 102 5.64 6.24 4.31
N GLY A 103 4.88 6.75 5.29
CA GLY A 103 3.48 6.42 5.47
C GLY A 103 2.60 6.85 4.29
N THR A 104 2.85 8.04 3.75
CA THR A 104 2.14 8.54 2.55
C THR A 104 2.43 7.68 1.33
N LEU A 105 3.70 7.30 1.14
CA LEU A 105 4.09 6.39 0.06
C LEU A 105 3.40 5.03 0.19
N ALA A 106 3.42 4.43 1.38
CA ALA A 106 2.77 3.15 1.63
C ALA A 106 1.26 3.21 1.40
N LEU A 107 0.62 4.26 1.87
CA LEU A 107 -0.81 4.49 1.67
C LEU A 107 -1.13 4.67 0.17
N SER A 108 -0.33 5.46 -0.54
CA SER A 108 -0.47 5.65 -1.99
C SER A 108 -0.34 4.35 -2.76
N LEU A 109 0.62 3.49 -2.41
CA LEU A 109 0.79 2.18 -3.04
C LEU A 109 -0.41 1.25 -2.75
N ALA A 110 -0.92 1.26 -1.52
CA ALA A 110 -2.08 0.46 -1.15
C ALA A 110 -3.34 0.90 -1.90
N PHE A 111 -3.58 2.20 -2.00
CA PHE A 111 -4.71 2.74 -2.78
C PHE A 111 -4.54 2.50 -4.27
N ALA A 112 -3.36 2.74 -4.83
CA ALA A 112 -3.11 2.51 -6.25
C ALA A 112 -3.36 1.03 -6.63
N GLY A 113 -2.93 0.07 -5.80
CA GLY A 113 -3.20 -1.34 -6.02
C GLY A 113 -4.69 -1.67 -6.03
N ASN A 114 -5.45 -1.12 -5.08
CA ASN A 114 -6.89 -1.33 -5.01
C ASN A 114 -7.64 -0.68 -6.18
N ASP A 115 -7.29 0.55 -6.52
CA ASP A 115 -7.93 1.30 -7.61
C ASP A 115 -7.62 0.68 -8.99
N LEU A 116 -6.38 0.22 -9.21
CA LEU A 116 -6.00 -0.51 -10.41
C LEU A 116 -6.85 -1.77 -10.62
N VAL A 117 -7.07 -2.55 -9.55
CA VAL A 117 -7.89 -3.76 -9.64
C VAL A 117 -9.35 -3.42 -9.98
N ASN A 118 -9.92 -2.42 -9.33
CA ASN A 118 -11.34 -2.11 -9.48
C ASN A 118 -11.68 -1.35 -10.77
N PHE A 119 -10.85 -0.39 -11.17
CA PHE A 119 -11.14 0.47 -12.34
C PHE A 119 -10.57 -0.07 -13.64
N ILE A 120 -9.46 -0.77 -13.60
CA ILE A 120 -8.75 -1.24 -14.79
C ILE A 120 -8.84 -2.75 -14.92
N GLY A 121 -8.69 -3.49 -13.84
CA GLY A 121 -8.72 -4.95 -13.83
C GLY A 121 -10.05 -5.51 -14.30
N VAL A 122 -11.17 -4.94 -13.86
CA VAL A 122 -12.52 -5.42 -14.25
C VAL A 122 -12.78 -5.27 -15.75
N PRO A 123 -12.57 -4.10 -16.40
CA PRO A 123 -12.70 -3.98 -17.85
C PRO A 123 -11.75 -4.89 -18.63
N LEU A 124 -10.52 -5.07 -18.14
CA LEU A 124 -9.54 -5.94 -18.81
C LEU A 124 -9.86 -7.43 -18.65
N SER A 125 -10.43 -7.84 -17.52
CA SER A 125 -10.98 -9.19 -17.35
C SER A 125 -12.11 -9.45 -18.33
N GLY A 126 -13.00 -8.48 -18.52
CA GLY A 126 -14.05 -8.56 -19.54
C GLY A 126 -13.49 -8.67 -20.96
N LEU A 127 -12.42 -7.93 -21.29
CA LEU A 127 -11.74 -8.04 -22.57
C LEU A 127 -11.07 -9.40 -22.75
N SER A 128 -10.46 -9.96 -21.70
CA SER A 128 -9.86 -11.29 -21.72
C SER A 128 -10.91 -12.37 -21.94
N ALA A 129 -12.03 -12.29 -21.23
CA ALA A 129 -13.15 -13.21 -21.41
C ALA A 129 -13.77 -13.12 -22.83
N TYR A 130 -13.88 -11.92 -23.39
CA TYR A 130 -14.32 -11.73 -24.77
C TYR A 130 -13.37 -12.36 -25.78
N LYS A 131 -12.05 -12.16 -25.62
CA LYS A 131 -11.04 -12.78 -26.47
C LYS A 131 -11.06 -14.32 -26.40
N ASP A 132 -11.24 -14.87 -25.21
CA ASP A 132 -11.35 -16.31 -24.99
C ASP A 132 -12.61 -16.86 -25.68
N TYR A 133 -13.74 -16.17 -25.56
CA TYR A 133 -14.96 -16.53 -26.25
C TYR A 133 -14.78 -16.50 -27.79
N MET A 134 -14.16 -15.47 -28.34
CA MET A 134 -13.92 -15.37 -29.79
C MET A 134 -12.97 -16.45 -30.31
N ALA A 135 -12.03 -16.91 -29.48
CA ALA A 135 -11.09 -17.95 -29.87
C ALA A 135 -11.68 -19.39 -29.73
N ASN A 136 -12.48 -19.62 -28.69
CA ASN A 136 -12.88 -20.97 -28.28
C ASN A 136 -14.41 -21.18 -28.23
N GLY A 137 -15.21 -20.13 -28.32
CA GLY A 137 -16.66 -20.19 -28.05
C GLY A 137 -17.54 -20.78 -29.16
N ASN A 138 -17.02 -21.06 -30.38
CA ASN A 138 -17.75 -21.68 -31.49
C ASN A 138 -19.16 -21.17 -31.70
N GLY A 139 -19.48 -19.94 -31.32
CA GLY A 139 -20.81 -19.32 -31.48
C GLY A 139 -21.87 -19.70 -30.44
N ALA A 140 -21.53 -20.53 -29.48
CA ALA A 140 -22.46 -20.95 -28.40
C ALA A 140 -22.43 -19.95 -27.23
N TYR A 141 -23.37 -19.00 -27.21
CA TYR A 141 -23.44 -17.96 -26.15
C TYR A 141 -23.92 -18.51 -24.81
N ASP A 142 -24.75 -19.53 -24.82
CA ASP A 142 -25.48 -20.02 -23.63
C ASP A 142 -24.73 -21.12 -22.88
N THR A 143 -23.81 -21.81 -23.53
CA THR A 143 -23.13 -23.00 -22.98
C THR A 143 -21.62 -22.82 -22.79
N TYR A 144 -21.05 -21.72 -23.29
CA TYR A 144 -19.63 -21.46 -23.14
C TYR A 144 -19.28 -21.01 -21.72
N LEU A 145 -18.56 -21.90 -21.03
CA LEU A 145 -17.98 -21.59 -19.72
C LEU A 145 -16.70 -20.78 -19.93
N MET A 146 -16.69 -19.52 -19.51
CA MET A 146 -15.54 -18.61 -19.63
C MET A 146 -14.38 -19.08 -18.74
N GLY A 147 -13.57 -20.01 -19.24
CA GLY A 147 -12.43 -20.58 -18.55
C GLY A 147 -11.38 -19.54 -18.15
N ALA A 148 -11.23 -18.49 -18.93
CA ALA A 148 -10.32 -17.38 -18.65
C ALA A 148 -10.59 -16.67 -17.29
N ASN A 149 -11.79 -16.79 -16.75
CA ASN A 149 -12.14 -16.18 -15.44
C ASN A 149 -11.88 -17.10 -14.24
N ASN A 150 -11.44 -18.34 -14.45
CA ASN A 150 -11.12 -19.27 -13.38
C ASN A 150 -9.70 -19.08 -12.81
N GLY A 151 -8.89 -18.24 -13.40
CA GLY A 151 -7.53 -17.92 -12.98
C GLY A 151 -7.28 -16.41 -12.91
N PRO A 152 -6.09 -16.00 -12.46
CA PRO A 152 -5.69 -14.60 -12.51
C PRO A 152 -5.72 -14.13 -13.97
N ALA A 153 -6.47 -13.05 -14.25
CA ALA A 153 -6.54 -12.48 -15.58
C ALA A 153 -5.16 -11.97 -16.01
N GLU A 154 -4.65 -12.51 -17.13
CA GLU A 154 -3.41 -12.02 -17.73
C GLU A 154 -3.64 -10.65 -18.32
N THR A 155 -3.19 -9.64 -17.60
CA THR A 155 -3.35 -8.24 -18.02
C THR A 155 -2.05 -7.76 -18.67
N PRO A 156 -2.05 -7.38 -19.96
CA PRO A 156 -0.88 -6.83 -20.60
C PRO A 156 -0.42 -5.53 -19.90
N ILE A 157 0.86 -5.47 -19.55
CA ILE A 157 1.48 -4.37 -18.78
C ILE A 157 1.26 -3.01 -19.44
N TYR A 158 1.21 -2.94 -20.76
CA TYR A 158 1.00 -1.68 -21.48
C TYR A 158 -0.36 -1.03 -21.18
N PHE A 159 -1.43 -1.81 -20.95
CA PHE A 159 -2.72 -1.25 -20.54
C PHE A 159 -2.64 -0.63 -19.14
N LEU A 160 -1.92 -1.29 -18.23
CA LEU A 160 -1.72 -0.75 -16.87
C LEU A 160 -0.90 0.55 -16.90
N ILE A 161 0.15 0.60 -17.70
CA ILE A 161 0.97 1.80 -17.87
C ILE A 161 0.16 2.94 -18.49
N CYS A 162 -0.55 2.67 -19.58
CA CYS A 162 -1.36 3.70 -20.25
C CYS A 162 -2.46 4.25 -19.34
N SER A 163 -3.17 3.38 -18.63
CA SER A 163 -4.23 3.81 -17.72
C SER A 163 -3.68 4.56 -16.53
N GLY A 164 -2.55 4.12 -15.96
CA GLY A 164 -1.84 4.84 -14.90
C GLY A 164 -1.40 6.24 -15.35
N MET A 165 -0.86 6.36 -16.54
CA MET A 165 -0.51 7.67 -17.13
C MET A 165 -1.73 8.56 -17.29
N ILE A 166 -2.83 8.05 -17.84
CA ILE A 166 -4.08 8.81 -18.01
C ILE A 166 -4.59 9.30 -16.64
N MET A 167 -4.54 8.44 -15.61
CA MET A 167 -4.96 8.79 -14.26
C MET A 167 -4.08 9.90 -13.67
N VAL A 168 -2.76 9.83 -13.83
CA VAL A 168 -1.83 10.89 -13.39
C VAL A 168 -2.13 12.20 -14.12
N PHE A 169 -2.33 12.17 -15.44
CA PHE A 169 -2.70 13.37 -16.19
C PHE A 169 -4.04 13.95 -15.73
N ALA A 170 -5.06 13.10 -15.53
CA ALA A 170 -6.36 13.54 -15.04
C ALA A 170 -6.26 14.21 -13.66
N LEU A 171 -5.46 13.67 -12.73
CA LEU A 171 -5.23 14.27 -11.42
C LEU A 171 -4.48 15.60 -11.51
N PHE A 172 -3.50 15.71 -12.41
CA PHE A 172 -2.74 16.94 -12.59
C PHE A 172 -3.58 18.10 -13.17
N PHE A 173 -4.48 17.81 -14.13
CA PHE A 173 -5.27 18.81 -14.81
C PHE A 173 -6.64 19.05 -14.18
N SER A 174 -7.09 18.19 -13.28
CA SER A 174 -8.37 18.35 -12.59
C SER A 174 -8.27 19.41 -11.49
N LYS A 175 -8.99 20.53 -11.65
CA LYS A 175 -9.09 21.58 -10.63
C LYS A 175 -9.66 21.06 -9.30
N SER A 176 -10.61 20.12 -9.37
CA SER A 176 -11.20 19.50 -8.17
C SER A 176 -10.16 18.68 -7.40
N ALA A 177 -9.35 17.86 -8.10
CA ALA A 177 -8.28 17.10 -7.48
C ALA A 177 -7.20 18.01 -6.86
N GLN A 178 -6.82 19.09 -7.56
CA GLN A 178 -5.88 20.08 -7.03
C GLN A 178 -6.40 20.78 -5.77
N ASN A 179 -7.69 21.06 -5.70
CA ASN A 179 -8.28 21.67 -4.52
C ASN A 179 -8.23 20.72 -3.31
N VAL A 180 -8.48 19.43 -3.50
CA VAL A 180 -8.35 18.42 -2.44
C VAL A 180 -6.91 18.29 -1.95
N ILE A 181 -5.92 18.35 -2.86
CA ILE A 181 -4.50 18.27 -2.50
C ILE A 181 -4.02 19.50 -1.71
N LYS A 182 -4.64 20.65 -1.92
CA LYS A 182 -4.28 21.92 -1.23
C LYS A 182 -4.91 22.07 0.15
N THR A 183 -5.90 21.24 0.50
CA THR A 183 -6.57 21.24 1.80
C THR A 183 -5.80 20.38 2.78
#